data_78ef31b7d4796bfed335abb73be0fc0b
#
_entry.id   78ef31b7d4796bfed335abb73be0fc0b
#
_cell.length_a   1.000
_cell.length_b   1.000
_cell.length_c   1.000
_cell.angle_alpha   90.00
_cell.angle_beta   90.00
_cell.angle_gamma   90.00
#
_symmetry.space_group_name_H-M   'P 1'
#
loop_
_entity.id
_entity.type
_entity.pdbx_description
1 polymer ?
#
loop_
_entity_poly.entity_id
_entity_poly.type
_entity_poly.pdbx_seq_one_letter_code
_entity_poly.pdbx_strand_id
1 'polypeptide(L)'
;MAHVTSQAAPSRRGQLFKLASGWALTLVVALSSPFAHAQTRGGTLNFIVTPEPTALVDLATTATNVLKVSPKVVEGLLEYDFKFQPRPSLATSWEVSDDSRKYVFHLRHGVKWQDGKPFTSADVAYSIQTLRQVHPRAKTTFANVTDVATPDPYTVVITLSKPAPYLIKAFSSSETPIVPKHIYDGTDVLTNPANNAPIGTGPFRFVKWVRGSYIEYVRNDDYWDKGKPWLDRIVVKVINDPAARTVAFEDGSADLSGDSPVPLSDLERLKSNPKLGLETRGYEFQAGVSRIEFNLDNPVLKNPKVRQAIASALDREVIRKVIYYGYATPLASPIIPSNPYYDSTPTPYPFNVEHANALLDEAGYPRKADGTRFALTVDPLPIGDLPTRTAAYVKSALARIGIAITVRSQDLPAYLKRIYTDRDFDFSINGMSNLFDPVVGVARLYTTSNFRRGVPFTNGSHYSNPEIDQLFAQVAEETDEAKRKALFAQIQRILERDLPDINLVAPQYLTVYSRAVHNHTTSPDGVSASFADVWLQR
;
A
#
# COMPACT_ATOMS: atom_id res chain seq x y z
N MET A 1 -70.91 25.84 18.33
CA MET A 1 -71.49 27.05 17.77
C MET A 1 -70.90 27.16 16.36
N ALA A 2 -71.60 26.67 15.35
CA ALA A 2 -72.60 27.34 14.56
C ALA A 2 -71.97 28.48 13.75
N HIS A 3 -72.07 28.65 12.50
CA HIS A 3 -72.96 28.29 11.40
C HIS A 3 -72.25 28.68 10.10
N VAL A 4 -72.24 27.98 9.02
CA VAL A 4 -73.22 27.68 7.99
C VAL A 4 -73.23 28.67 6.80
N THR A 5 -73.06 28.07 5.62
CA THR A 5 -73.74 28.33 4.30
C THR A 5 -73.22 29.52 3.47
N SER A 6 -73.26 29.55 2.15
CA SER A 6 -74.09 28.93 1.12
C SER A 6 -73.53 29.30 -0.27
N GLN A 7 -73.45 28.34 -1.16
CA GLN A 7 -73.99 28.25 -2.51
C GLN A 7 -74.26 29.51 -3.33
N ALA A 8 -73.79 29.57 -4.58
CA ALA A 8 -74.65 29.49 -5.78
C ALA A 8 -73.88 29.72 -7.09
N ALA A 9 -74.06 28.82 -8.06
CA ALA A 9 -73.97 29.04 -9.49
C ALA A 9 -75.36 29.47 -10.04
N PRO A 10 -75.60 29.64 -11.36
CA PRO A 10 -74.78 29.75 -12.59
C PRO A 10 -75.24 30.89 -13.53
N SER A 11 -74.64 31.14 -14.67
CA SER A 11 -75.39 31.36 -15.90
C SER A 11 -74.53 31.44 -17.17
N ARG A 12 -75.16 30.98 -18.20
CA ARG A 12 -74.75 30.76 -19.60
C ARG A 12 -74.68 32.03 -20.45
N ARG A 13 -74.02 31.87 -21.57
CA ARG A 13 -74.15 32.37 -22.95
C ARG A 13 -73.18 33.41 -23.43
N GLY A 14 -72.54 32.99 -24.55
CA GLY A 14 -72.39 33.82 -25.72
C GLY A 14 -71.26 33.41 -26.63
N GLN A 15 -71.58 32.74 -27.74
CA GLN A 15 -70.70 32.45 -28.87
C GLN A 15 -70.19 33.72 -29.52
N LEU A 16 -68.95 33.67 -30.14
CA LEU A 16 -68.77 33.96 -31.56
C LEU A 16 -67.27 33.98 -31.93
N PHE A 17 -66.91 33.13 -32.87
CA PHE A 17 -65.83 33.13 -33.85
C PHE A 17 -64.87 34.31 -33.89
N LYS A 18 -63.53 33.98 -33.95
CA LYS A 18 -62.66 34.39 -35.06
C LYS A 18 -61.36 33.54 -35.12
N LEU A 19 -61.11 33.03 -36.34
CA LEU A 19 -59.85 32.40 -36.77
C LEU A 19 -58.68 33.38 -36.66
N ALA A 20 -57.52 32.90 -36.23
CA ALA A 20 -56.22 33.31 -36.77
C ALA A 20 -55.13 32.37 -36.33
N SER A 21 -54.55 31.70 -37.30
CA SER A 21 -53.13 31.36 -37.55
C SER A 21 -52.31 30.73 -36.43
N GLY A 22 -52.12 29.42 -36.50
CA GLY A 22 -51.15 28.66 -35.76
C GLY A 22 -49.70 29.01 -36.10
N TRP A 23 -48.89 29.15 -35.10
CA TRP A 23 -47.44 28.93 -35.16
C TRP A 23 -47.13 27.82 -34.14
N ALA A 24 -46.92 26.63 -34.68
CA ALA A 24 -46.39 25.49 -33.92
C ALA A 24 -44.91 25.78 -33.62
N LEU A 25 -44.60 26.21 -32.41
CA LEU A 25 -43.24 26.26 -31.89
C LEU A 25 -42.84 24.81 -31.53
N THR A 26 -42.17 24.13 -32.43
CA THR A 26 -41.56 22.84 -32.19
C THR A 26 -40.35 23.09 -31.27
N LEU A 27 -40.50 22.82 -29.98
CA LEU A 27 -39.43 22.83 -28.98
C LEU A 27 -38.54 21.60 -29.27
N VAL A 28 -37.47 21.79 -30.01
CA VAL A 28 -36.40 20.79 -30.12
C VAL A 28 -35.66 20.77 -28.78
N VAL A 29 -36.09 19.89 -27.90
CA VAL A 29 -35.28 19.50 -26.73
C VAL A 29 -34.13 18.69 -27.28
N ALA A 30 -32.98 19.37 -27.51
CA ALA A 30 -31.71 18.71 -27.72
C ALA A 30 -31.40 17.94 -26.44
N LEU A 31 -31.71 16.64 -26.42
CA LEU A 31 -31.18 15.69 -25.45
C LEU A 31 -29.66 15.67 -25.64
N SER A 32 -28.95 16.49 -24.88
CA SER A 32 -27.54 16.33 -24.63
C SER A 32 -27.37 15.07 -23.77
N SER A 33 -27.46 13.91 -24.43
CA SER A 33 -26.99 12.67 -23.84
C SER A 33 -25.51 12.89 -23.50
N PRO A 34 -25.06 12.70 -22.25
CA PRO A 34 -23.65 12.62 -21.99
C PRO A 34 -23.12 11.51 -22.88
N PHE A 35 -22.18 11.82 -23.77
CA PHE A 35 -21.47 10.81 -24.54
C PHE A 35 -20.81 9.88 -23.55
N ALA A 36 -21.46 8.78 -23.22
CA ALA A 36 -20.80 7.65 -22.58
C ALA A 36 -19.70 7.21 -23.57
N HIS A 37 -18.46 7.58 -23.29
CA HIS A 37 -17.33 7.10 -24.09
C HIS A 37 -17.32 5.59 -23.96
N ALA A 38 -17.63 4.90 -25.04
CA ALA A 38 -17.59 3.45 -25.08
C ALA A 38 -16.14 3.02 -24.81
N GLN A 39 -15.98 2.05 -23.91
CA GLN A 39 -14.67 1.44 -23.65
C GLN A 39 -14.07 0.93 -24.95
N THR A 40 -12.89 1.41 -25.29
CA THR A 40 -12.21 1.04 -26.54
C THR A 40 -11.31 -0.17 -26.30
N ARG A 41 -11.50 -1.22 -27.12
CA ARG A 41 -10.63 -2.39 -27.09
C ARG A 41 -9.37 -2.14 -27.92
N GLY A 42 -8.22 -2.54 -27.39
CA GLY A 42 -6.93 -2.48 -28.07
C GLY A 42 -5.99 -1.40 -27.53
N GLY A 43 -4.82 -1.28 -28.15
CA GLY A 43 -3.79 -0.32 -27.81
C GLY A 43 -2.68 -0.87 -26.92
N THR A 44 -1.59 -0.08 -26.83
CA THR A 44 -0.42 -0.37 -26.02
C THR A 44 -0.31 0.62 -24.89
N LEU A 45 -0.20 0.14 -23.65
CA LEU A 45 0.07 0.95 -22.46
C LEU A 45 1.59 1.00 -22.21
N ASN A 46 2.17 2.19 -22.17
CA ASN A 46 3.55 2.43 -21.77
C ASN A 46 3.59 2.69 -20.26
N PHE A 47 3.97 1.68 -19.49
CA PHE A 47 3.98 1.71 -18.04
C PHE A 47 5.40 1.81 -17.51
N ILE A 48 5.76 2.87 -16.76
CA ILE A 48 7.09 2.98 -16.16
C ILE A 48 7.12 2.25 -14.83
N VAL A 49 8.14 1.41 -14.63
CA VAL A 49 8.49 0.78 -13.34
C VAL A 49 9.94 1.05 -13.03
N THR A 50 10.22 1.48 -11.81
CA THR A 50 11.56 1.80 -11.33
C THR A 50 11.68 1.44 -9.84
N PRO A 51 12.86 0.94 -9.38
CA PRO A 51 13.94 0.41 -10.21
C PRO A 51 13.51 -0.81 -11.04
N GLU A 52 14.39 -1.29 -11.94
CA GLU A 52 14.12 -2.52 -12.69
C GLU A 52 13.77 -3.68 -11.73
N PRO A 53 12.71 -4.46 -12.00
CA PRO A 53 12.38 -5.63 -11.17
C PRO A 53 13.51 -6.67 -11.16
N THR A 54 13.70 -7.35 -10.04
CA THR A 54 14.67 -8.47 -9.94
C THR A 54 14.08 -9.79 -10.44
N ALA A 55 12.74 -9.89 -10.44
CA ALA A 55 11.95 -11.02 -10.92
C ALA A 55 10.61 -10.51 -11.47
N LEU A 56 9.84 -11.34 -12.16
CA LEU A 56 8.50 -11.05 -12.67
C LEU A 56 7.39 -11.79 -11.93
N VAL A 57 7.77 -12.59 -10.90
CA VAL A 57 6.85 -13.26 -9.98
C VAL A 57 7.25 -12.89 -8.55
N ASP A 58 6.29 -12.52 -7.75
CA ASP A 58 6.48 -12.05 -6.36
C ASP A 58 6.48 -13.18 -5.32
N LEU A 59 6.63 -14.44 -5.75
CA LEU A 59 6.59 -15.63 -4.88
C LEU A 59 7.60 -15.59 -3.72
N ALA A 60 8.78 -14.99 -3.92
CA ALA A 60 9.86 -14.93 -2.93
C ALA A 60 10.31 -13.50 -2.57
N THR A 61 9.52 -12.48 -2.91
CA THR A 61 9.90 -11.09 -2.69
C THR A 61 8.69 -10.20 -2.41
N THR A 62 8.92 -9.11 -1.69
CA THR A 62 7.92 -8.06 -1.43
C THR A 62 8.34 -6.73 -2.06
N ALA A 63 9.28 -6.76 -3.00
CA ALA A 63 9.76 -5.56 -3.67
C ALA A 63 8.65 -4.93 -4.52
N THR A 64 8.38 -3.63 -4.32
CA THR A 64 7.26 -2.93 -4.95
C THR A 64 7.30 -2.93 -6.47
N ASN A 65 8.52 -2.90 -7.07
CA ASN A 65 8.71 -3.01 -8.49
C ASN A 65 8.30 -4.38 -9.06
N VAL A 66 8.49 -5.47 -8.30
CA VAL A 66 8.01 -6.81 -8.67
C VAL A 66 6.48 -6.88 -8.50
N LEU A 67 5.93 -6.35 -7.40
CA LEU A 67 4.48 -6.28 -7.17
C LEU A 67 3.73 -5.50 -8.29
N LYS A 68 4.39 -4.58 -8.99
CA LYS A 68 3.80 -3.86 -10.12
C LYS A 68 3.68 -4.69 -11.40
N VAL A 69 4.52 -5.70 -11.58
CA VAL A 69 4.60 -6.48 -12.83
C VAL A 69 4.01 -7.88 -12.69
N SER A 70 4.17 -8.54 -11.55
CA SER A 70 3.70 -9.90 -11.29
C SER A 70 2.18 -10.06 -11.51
N PRO A 71 1.30 -9.19 -10.97
CA PRO A 71 -0.15 -9.34 -11.08
C PRO A 71 -0.72 -9.18 -12.49
N LYS A 72 0.09 -8.77 -13.47
CA LYS A 72 -0.32 -8.77 -14.90
C LYS A 72 -0.45 -10.18 -15.45
N VAL A 73 0.28 -11.14 -14.85
CA VAL A 73 0.35 -12.53 -15.29
C VAL A 73 -0.15 -13.49 -14.20
N VAL A 74 0.16 -13.21 -12.92
CA VAL A 74 -0.14 -14.09 -11.79
C VAL A 74 -1.30 -13.52 -10.99
N GLU A 75 -2.29 -14.36 -10.65
CA GLU A 75 -3.47 -13.94 -9.91
C GLU A 75 -3.49 -14.52 -8.49
N GLY A 76 -4.31 -13.93 -7.62
CA GLY A 76 -4.65 -14.43 -6.30
C GLY A 76 -6.02 -15.10 -6.26
N LEU A 77 -6.40 -15.64 -5.12
CA LEU A 77 -7.74 -16.19 -4.93
C LEU A 77 -8.81 -15.11 -4.90
N LEU A 78 -8.48 -13.95 -4.34
CA LEU A 78 -9.39 -12.83 -4.12
C LEU A 78 -8.79 -11.52 -4.64
N GLU A 79 -9.68 -10.58 -4.96
CA GLU A 79 -9.39 -9.14 -5.07
C GLU A 79 -10.08 -8.40 -3.92
N TYR A 80 -9.80 -7.10 -3.76
CA TYR A 80 -10.37 -6.31 -2.67
C TYR A 80 -10.85 -4.95 -3.18
N ASP A 81 -11.91 -4.44 -2.57
CA ASP A 81 -12.28 -3.04 -2.75
C ASP A 81 -11.47 -2.12 -1.80
N PHE A 82 -11.62 -0.81 -1.95
CA PHE A 82 -10.90 0.19 -1.13
C PHE A 82 -11.20 0.12 0.38
N LYS A 83 -12.19 -0.68 0.79
CA LYS A 83 -12.50 -0.97 2.20
C LYS A 83 -11.93 -2.33 2.64
N PHE A 84 -11.10 -2.95 1.80
CA PHE A 84 -10.57 -4.31 2.01
C PHE A 84 -11.65 -5.38 2.15
N GLN A 85 -12.82 -5.15 1.54
CA GLN A 85 -13.83 -6.20 1.41
C GLN A 85 -13.44 -7.15 0.28
N PRO A 86 -13.41 -8.48 0.52
CA PRO A 86 -12.99 -9.43 -0.49
C PRO A 86 -13.99 -9.52 -1.65
N ARG A 87 -13.45 -9.69 -2.86
CA ARG A 87 -14.18 -9.87 -4.11
C ARG A 87 -13.69 -11.12 -4.82
N PRO A 88 -14.56 -11.81 -5.58
CA PRO A 88 -14.17 -12.99 -6.34
C PRO A 88 -13.07 -12.72 -7.36
N SER A 89 -12.07 -13.62 -7.42
CA SER A 89 -11.07 -13.74 -8.48
C SER A 89 -10.96 -15.21 -8.91
N LEU A 90 -9.85 -15.91 -8.64
CA LEU A 90 -9.74 -17.36 -8.87
C LEU A 90 -10.66 -18.18 -7.97
N ALA A 91 -11.02 -17.68 -6.77
CA ALA A 91 -12.13 -18.19 -5.98
C ALA A 91 -13.41 -17.44 -6.33
N THR A 92 -14.52 -18.16 -6.52
CA THR A 92 -15.85 -17.59 -6.81
C THR A 92 -16.65 -17.29 -5.54
N SER A 93 -16.38 -18.05 -4.46
CA SER A 93 -16.98 -17.88 -3.14
C SER A 93 -16.06 -18.47 -2.07
N TRP A 94 -16.32 -18.14 -0.83
CA TRP A 94 -15.58 -18.63 0.32
C TRP A 94 -16.47 -18.67 1.56
N GLU A 95 -16.09 -19.51 2.52
CA GLU A 95 -16.69 -19.60 3.82
C GLU A 95 -15.60 -19.47 4.88
N VAL A 96 -15.91 -18.77 5.97
CA VAL A 96 -15.04 -18.65 7.13
C VAL A 96 -15.82 -19.12 8.34
N SER A 97 -15.26 -20.05 9.11
CA SER A 97 -15.90 -20.49 10.35
C SER A 97 -16.01 -19.35 11.36
N ASP A 98 -17.02 -19.40 12.24
CA ASP A 98 -17.28 -18.36 13.24
C ASP A 98 -16.07 -18.08 14.15
N ASP A 99 -15.26 -19.11 14.41
CA ASP A 99 -14.02 -19.01 15.17
C ASP A 99 -12.81 -18.59 14.32
N SER A 100 -12.99 -18.27 13.03
CA SER A 100 -11.93 -17.92 12.08
C SER A 100 -10.76 -18.90 12.02
N ARG A 101 -11.00 -20.20 12.23
CA ARG A 101 -9.99 -21.26 12.19
C ARG A 101 -10.09 -22.17 10.97
N LYS A 102 -11.14 -22.02 10.16
CA LYS A 102 -11.33 -22.76 8.92
C LYS A 102 -11.79 -21.82 7.81
N TYR A 103 -11.08 -21.87 6.69
CA TYR A 103 -11.39 -21.13 5.47
C TYR A 103 -11.62 -22.13 4.36
N VAL A 104 -12.76 -22.05 3.68
CA VAL A 104 -13.11 -22.89 2.52
C VAL A 104 -13.23 -21.98 1.31
N PHE A 105 -12.49 -22.27 0.24
CA PHE A 105 -12.57 -21.54 -1.01
C PHE A 105 -13.10 -22.44 -2.12
N HIS A 106 -14.11 -21.95 -2.86
CA HIS A 106 -14.63 -22.61 -4.05
C HIS A 106 -14.03 -21.95 -5.28
N LEU A 107 -13.26 -22.72 -6.04
CA LEU A 107 -12.48 -22.21 -7.16
C LEU A 107 -13.32 -22.10 -8.44
N ARG A 108 -12.90 -21.18 -9.29
CA ARG A 108 -13.50 -20.97 -10.61
C ARG A 108 -13.23 -22.16 -11.53
N HIS A 109 -14.29 -22.71 -12.14
CA HIS A 109 -14.18 -23.78 -13.11
C HIS A 109 -13.69 -23.27 -14.45
N GLY A 110 -12.96 -24.12 -15.21
CA GLY A 110 -12.55 -23.85 -16.58
C GLY A 110 -11.40 -22.87 -16.75
N VAL A 111 -10.77 -22.41 -15.63
CA VAL A 111 -9.55 -21.62 -15.69
C VAL A 111 -8.39 -22.47 -16.17
N LYS A 112 -7.58 -21.92 -17.07
CA LYS A 112 -6.37 -22.57 -17.61
C LYS A 112 -5.15 -21.70 -17.37
N TRP A 113 -4.05 -22.34 -17.09
CA TRP A 113 -2.73 -21.72 -17.21
C TRP A 113 -2.46 -21.33 -18.66
N GLN A 114 -1.60 -20.36 -18.89
CA GLN A 114 -1.28 -19.85 -20.22
C GLN A 114 -0.57 -20.89 -21.12
N ASP A 115 -0.13 -22.03 -20.56
CA ASP A 115 0.36 -23.20 -21.29
C ASP A 115 -0.75 -24.23 -21.62
N GLY A 116 -2.01 -23.91 -21.31
CA GLY A 116 -3.20 -24.70 -21.61
C GLY A 116 -3.58 -25.74 -20.56
N LYS A 117 -2.77 -25.98 -19.52
CA LYS A 117 -3.10 -26.92 -18.45
C LYS A 117 -4.19 -26.35 -17.52
N PRO A 118 -5.03 -27.20 -16.90
CA PRO A 118 -6.08 -26.75 -15.98
C PRO A 118 -5.48 -26.19 -14.68
N PHE A 119 -6.07 -25.11 -14.18
CA PHE A 119 -5.87 -24.63 -12.83
C PHE A 119 -6.75 -25.42 -11.85
N THR A 120 -6.19 -25.84 -10.71
CA THR A 120 -6.88 -26.66 -9.71
C THR A 120 -6.49 -26.27 -8.28
N SER A 121 -7.21 -26.83 -7.32
CA SER A 121 -6.93 -26.69 -5.87
C SER A 121 -5.51 -27.15 -5.48
N ALA A 122 -4.91 -28.08 -6.22
CA ALA A 122 -3.54 -28.54 -5.99
C ALA A 122 -2.51 -27.40 -6.22
N ASP A 123 -2.76 -26.50 -7.18
CA ASP A 123 -1.90 -25.32 -7.43
C ASP A 123 -1.97 -24.33 -6.25
N VAL A 124 -3.17 -24.14 -5.69
CA VAL A 124 -3.38 -23.27 -4.53
C VAL A 124 -2.66 -23.81 -3.30
N ALA A 125 -2.85 -25.10 -2.99
CA ALA A 125 -2.18 -25.74 -1.85
C ALA A 125 -0.65 -25.68 -2.00
N TYR A 126 -0.13 -25.96 -3.19
CA TYR A 126 1.29 -25.84 -3.51
C TYR A 126 1.80 -24.40 -3.29
N SER A 127 1.09 -23.41 -3.80
CA SER A 127 1.47 -21.99 -3.69
C SER A 127 1.55 -21.54 -2.23
N ILE A 128 0.53 -21.84 -1.41
CA ILE A 128 0.52 -21.49 0.01
C ILE A 128 1.66 -22.18 0.76
N GLN A 129 1.91 -23.48 0.52
CA GLN A 129 3.00 -24.22 1.14
C GLN A 129 4.37 -23.64 0.76
N THR A 130 4.56 -23.29 -0.51
CA THR A 130 5.78 -22.66 -1.02
C THR A 130 5.99 -21.27 -0.41
N LEU A 131 4.97 -20.43 -0.40
CA LEU A 131 5.03 -19.10 0.21
C LEU A 131 5.47 -19.16 1.67
N ARG A 132 4.97 -20.09 2.45
CA ARG A 132 5.38 -20.29 3.87
C ARG A 132 6.87 -20.57 4.03
N GLN A 133 7.52 -21.09 3.00
CA GLN A 133 8.98 -21.39 3.02
C GLN A 133 9.81 -20.19 2.56
N VAL A 134 9.43 -19.54 1.46
CA VAL A 134 10.31 -18.60 0.76
C VAL A 134 9.87 -17.13 0.85
N HIS A 135 8.56 -16.84 1.01
CA HIS A 135 8.07 -15.47 0.97
C HIS A 135 8.34 -14.72 2.29
N PRO A 136 8.88 -13.49 2.27
CA PRO A 136 9.33 -12.80 3.48
C PRO A 136 8.25 -12.58 4.54
N ARG A 137 6.98 -12.35 4.14
CA ARG A 137 5.86 -12.12 5.06
C ARG A 137 5.04 -13.36 5.37
N ALA A 138 5.06 -14.36 4.51
CA ALA A 138 4.15 -15.50 4.63
C ALA A 138 4.33 -16.32 5.92
N LYS A 139 5.53 -16.30 6.52
CA LYS A 139 5.76 -16.91 7.84
C LYS A 139 4.89 -16.26 8.94
N THR A 140 4.54 -14.99 8.81
CA THR A 140 3.62 -14.30 9.72
C THR A 140 2.18 -14.44 9.25
N THR A 141 1.92 -14.18 7.97
CA THR A 141 0.57 -14.24 7.37
C THR A 141 -0.08 -15.62 7.57
N PHE A 142 0.68 -16.69 7.34
CA PHE A 142 0.20 -18.09 7.45
C PHE A 142 0.75 -18.83 8.68
N ALA A 143 1.14 -18.11 9.74
CA ALA A 143 1.76 -18.69 10.94
C ALA A 143 0.91 -19.80 11.57
N ASN A 144 -0.41 -19.60 11.60
CA ASN A 144 -1.36 -20.50 12.25
C ASN A 144 -1.87 -21.61 11.32
N VAL A 145 -1.49 -21.65 10.04
CA VAL A 145 -1.94 -22.68 9.09
C VAL A 145 -1.33 -24.02 9.45
N THR A 146 -2.17 -25.00 9.76
CA THR A 146 -1.79 -26.39 10.07
C THR A 146 -1.97 -27.32 8.88
N ASP A 147 -2.97 -27.04 8.04
CA ASP A 147 -3.29 -27.88 6.88
C ASP A 147 -3.89 -27.04 5.74
N VAL A 148 -3.64 -27.49 4.50
CA VAL A 148 -4.27 -26.99 3.27
C VAL A 148 -4.73 -28.21 2.47
N ALA A 149 -5.97 -28.63 2.72
CA ALA A 149 -6.56 -29.78 2.07
C ALA A 149 -7.24 -29.41 0.74
N THR A 150 -7.21 -30.35 -0.20
CA THR A 150 -7.80 -30.25 -1.53
C THR A 150 -8.73 -31.45 -1.77
N PRO A 151 -9.94 -31.46 -1.18
CA PRO A 151 -10.85 -32.60 -1.23
C PRO A 151 -11.32 -32.94 -2.66
N ASP A 152 -11.31 -31.94 -3.52
CA ASP A 152 -11.59 -32.07 -4.96
C ASP A 152 -10.83 -31.00 -5.75
N PRO A 153 -10.81 -31.03 -7.11
CA PRO A 153 -10.04 -30.07 -7.92
C PRO A 153 -10.45 -28.60 -7.79
N TYR A 154 -11.59 -28.29 -7.16
CA TYR A 154 -12.16 -26.95 -7.10
C TYR A 154 -12.47 -26.48 -5.67
N THR A 155 -12.06 -27.24 -4.66
CA THR A 155 -12.25 -26.87 -3.26
C THR A 155 -10.91 -26.86 -2.53
N VAL A 156 -10.63 -25.76 -1.82
CA VAL A 156 -9.47 -25.61 -0.93
C VAL A 156 -9.95 -25.37 0.48
N VAL A 157 -9.45 -26.16 1.43
CA VAL A 157 -9.77 -26.02 2.86
C VAL A 157 -8.49 -25.71 3.63
N ILE A 158 -8.43 -24.52 4.22
CA ILE A 158 -7.31 -24.08 5.05
C ILE A 158 -7.72 -24.18 6.52
N THR A 159 -6.97 -24.96 7.30
CA THR A 159 -7.21 -25.17 8.73
C THR A 159 -6.12 -24.48 9.56
N LEU A 160 -6.51 -23.84 10.65
CA LEU A 160 -5.63 -23.06 11.51
C LEU A 160 -5.60 -23.63 12.94
N SER A 161 -4.45 -23.53 13.61
CA SER A 161 -4.30 -23.86 15.03
C SER A 161 -4.96 -22.84 15.96
N LYS A 162 -5.04 -21.57 15.53
CA LYS A 162 -5.61 -20.42 16.24
C LYS A 162 -6.42 -19.54 15.30
N PRO A 163 -7.38 -18.76 15.81
CA PRO A 163 -8.08 -17.76 15.01
C PRO A 163 -7.12 -16.83 14.28
N ALA A 164 -7.46 -16.42 13.05
CA ALA A 164 -6.69 -15.44 12.30
C ALA A 164 -7.64 -14.63 11.38
N PRO A 165 -8.51 -13.76 11.93
CA PRO A 165 -9.53 -13.04 11.16
C PRO A 165 -8.93 -12.12 10.08
N TYR A 166 -7.66 -11.74 10.22
CA TYR A 166 -6.94 -10.96 9.21
C TYR A 166 -6.64 -11.76 7.94
N LEU A 167 -6.63 -13.10 8.01
CA LEU A 167 -6.16 -13.96 6.91
C LEU A 167 -7.01 -13.80 5.65
N ILE A 168 -8.33 -13.55 5.78
CA ILE A 168 -9.19 -13.35 4.60
C ILE A 168 -8.75 -12.16 3.73
N LYS A 169 -7.97 -11.23 4.24
CA LYS A 169 -7.44 -10.07 3.52
C LYS A 169 -6.10 -10.34 2.82
N ALA A 170 -5.55 -11.56 2.95
CA ALA A 170 -4.21 -11.92 2.48
C ALA A 170 -4.19 -12.67 1.13
N PHE A 171 -5.33 -12.84 0.45
CA PHE A 171 -5.41 -13.68 -0.74
C PHE A 171 -5.39 -12.91 -2.07
N SER A 172 -4.90 -11.64 -2.07
CA SER A 172 -4.58 -10.93 -3.31
C SER A 172 -3.34 -11.52 -3.99
N SER A 173 -3.15 -11.23 -5.27
CA SER A 173 -1.93 -11.63 -5.99
C SER A 173 -0.66 -11.04 -5.36
N SER A 174 -0.73 -9.83 -4.80
CA SER A 174 0.41 -9.15 -4.15
C SER A 174 0.86 -9.77 -2.81
N GLU A 175 0.07 -10.67 -2.23
CA GLU A 175 0.41 -11.34 -0.95
C GLU A 175 0.41 -12.87 -1.07
N THR A 176 -0.49 -13.41 -1.91
CA THR A 176 -0.63 -14.84 -2.15
C THR A 176 -0.73 -15.10 -3.66
N PRO A 177 0.36 -14.88 -4.41
CA PRO A 177 0.42 -15.23 -5.82
C PRO A 177 0.22 -16.74 -6.00
N ILE A 178 -0.72 -17.13 -6.87
CA ILE A 178 -0.95 -18.54 -7.20
C ILE A 178 -0.12 -18.89 -8.43
N VAL A 179 0.76 -19.88 -8.28
CA VAL A 179 1.70 -20.32 -9.32
C VAL A 179 1.42 -21.75 -9.76
N PRO A 180 1.76 -22.12 -11.01
CA PRO A 180 1.50 -23.47 -11.55
C PRO A 180 2.38 -24.51 -10.86
N LYS A 181 1.78 -25.41 -10.10
CA LYS A 181 2.48 -26.51 -9.42
C LYS A 181 3.36 -27.28 -10.40
N HIS A 182 2.86 -27.61 -11.59
CA HIS A 182 3.59 -28.41 -12.56
C HIS A 182 4.86 -27.77 -13.15
N ILE A 183 5.08 -26.48 -12.89
CA ILE A 183 6.32 -25.76 -13.32
C ILE A 183 7.31 -25.64 -12.15
N TYR A 184 6.79 -25.47 -10.93
CA TYR A 184 7.64 -25.19 -9.78
C TYR A 184 7.95 -26.41 -8.93
N ASP A 185 7.05 -27.43 -8.89
CA ASP A 185 7.21 -28.61 -8.07
C ASP A 185 8.46 -29.44 -8.49
N GLY A 186 9.25 -29.85 -7.52
CA GLY A 186 10.51 -30.56 -7.77
C GLY A 186 11.68 -29.68 -8.23
N THR A 187 11.53 -28.36 -8.24
CA THR A 187 12.60 -27.40 -8.59
C THR A 187 13.02 -26.55 -7.39
N ASP A 188 14.18 -25.89 -7.48
CA ASP A 188 14.49 -24.80 -6.56
C ASP A 188 13.68 -23.55 -6.95
N VAL A 189 12.71 -23.22 -6.11
CA VAL A 189 11.77 -22.11 -6.34
C VAL A 189 12.49 -20.77 -6.52
N LEU A 190 13.59 -20.54 -5.80
CA LEU A 190 14.31 -19.26 -5.84
C LEU A 190 15.05 -19.02 -7.16
N THR A 191 15.47 -20.09 -7.82
CA THR A 191 16.22 -20.05 -9.07
C THR A 191 15.42 -20.52 -10.28
N ASN A 192 14.13 -20.84 -10.11
CA ASN A 192 13.28 -21.32 -11.20
C ASN A 192 13.19 -20.27 -12.32
N PRO A 193 13.46 -20.64 -13.60
CA PRO A 193 13.39 -19.71 -14.74
C PRO A 193 12.01 -19.03 -14.92
N ALA A 194 10.92 -19.67 -14.49
CA ALA A 194 9.59 -19.11 -14.54
C ALA A 194 9.45 -17.82 -13.70
N ASN A 195 10.33 -17.57 -12.74
CA ASN A 195 10.39 -16.30 -12.01
C ASN A 195 10.69 -15.11 -12.93
N ASN A 196 11.32 -15.34 -14.09
CA ASN A 196 11.68 -14.32 -15.08
C ASN A 196 10.92 -14.46 -16.42
N ALA A 197 10.18 -15.55 -16.60
CA ALA A 197 9.33 -15.81 -17.76
C ALA A 197 8.03 -16.46 -17.28
N PRO A 198 7.17 -15.70 -16.56
CA PRO A 198 6.02 -16.26 -15.87
C PRO A 198 4.97 -16.85 -16.79
N ILE A 199 4.40 -17.97 -16.36
CA ILE A 199 3.15 -18.55 -16.85
C ILE A 199 2.14 -18.42 -15.72
N GLY A 200 1.02 -17.73 -15.96
CA GLY A 200 -0.03 -17.51 -14.99
C GLY A 200 -1.41 -17.80 -15.54
N THR A 201 -2.43 -17.40 -14.78
CA THR A 201 -3.84 -17.44 -15.18
C THR A 201 -4.33 -16.07 -15.64
N GLY A 202 -3.50 -15.03 -15.47
CA GLY A 202 -3.86 -13.63 -15.57
C GLY A 202 -4.13 -13.10 -16.96
N PRO A 203 -4.56 -11.81 -17.04
CA PRO A 203 -5.06 -11.18 -18.27
C PRO A 203 -3.98 -10.95 -19.33
N PHE A 204 -2.70 -10.95 -18.96
CA PHE A 204 -1.61 -10.75 -19.91
C PHE A 204 -0.62 -11.90 -19.83
N ARG A 205 0.01 -12.20 -20.98
CA ARG A 205 1.08 -13.19 -21.14
C ARG A 205 2.42 -12.49 -21.32
N PHE A 206 3.43 -13.01 -20.66
CA PHE A 206 4.82 -12.57 -20.85
C PHE A 206 5.30 -12.88 -22.27
N VAL A 207 6.04 -11.94 -22.88
CA VAL A 207 6.66 -12.11 -24.20
C VAL A 207 8.18 -12.10 -24.09
N LYS A 208 8.73 -11.01 -23.54
CA LYS A 208 10.18 -10.86 -23.40
C LYS A 208 10.57 -9.81 -22.36
N TRP A 209 11.77 -9.93 -21.88
CA TRP A 209 12.42 -8.97 -21.00
C TRP A 209 13.77 -8.57 -21.57
N VAL A 210 13.93 -7.31 -21.95
CA VAL A 210 15.19 -6.72 -22.35
C VAL A 210 15.75 -5.98 -21.15
N ARG A 211 16.69 -6.59 -20.45
CA ARG A 211 17.26 -6.06 -19.21
C ARG A 211 17.78 -4.64 -19.39
N GLY A 212 17.52 -3.78 -18.40
CA GLY A 212 17.84 -2.36 -18.41
C GLY A 212 16.98 -1.50 -19.34
N SER A 213 16.01 -2.08 -20.06
CA SER A 213 15.21 -1.38 -21.07
C SER A 213 13.71 -1.55 -20.86
N TYR A 214 13.16 -2.75 -21.12
CA TYR A 214 11.72 -2.96 -21.01
C TYR A 214 11.32 -4.43 -20.83
N ILE A 215 10.09 -4.61 -20.33
CA ILE A 215 9.38 -5.90 -20.29
C ILE A 215 8.12 -5.76 -21.15
N GLU A 216 7.82 -6.78 -21.93
CA GLU A 216 6.67 -6.82 -22.83
C GLU A 216 5.68 -7.91 -22.43
N TYR A 217 4.42 -7.50 -22.28
CA TYR A 217 3.28 -8.38 -22.10
C TYR A 217 2.27 -8.15 -23.20
N VAL A 218 1.59 -9.23 -23.63
CA VAL A 218 0.49 -9.19 -24.60
C VAL A 218 -0.78 -9.76 -24.00
N ARG A 219 -1.90 -9.39 -24.54
CA ARG A 219 -3.22 -9.92 -24.17
C ARG A 219 -3.21 -11.44 -24.09
N ASN A 220 -3.86 -11.97 -23.07
CA ASN A 220 -4.24 -13.37 -22.98
C ASN A 220 -5.65 -13.53 -23.56
N ASP A 221 -5.76 -14.00 -24.82
CA ASP A 221 -7.06 -14.16 -25.48
C ASP A 221 -7.90 -15.29 -24.86
N ASP A 222 -7.25 -16.22 -24.13
CA ASP A 222 -7.91 -17.31 -23.40
C ASP A 222 -8.22 -16.96 -21.93
N TYR A 223 -8.13 -15.65 -21.58
CA TYR A 223 -8.41 -15.22 -20.23
C TYR A 223 -9.82 -15.63 -19.77
N TRP A 224 -9.93 -16.12 -18.54
CA TRP A 224 -11.17 -16.67 -18.01
C TRP A 224 -12.29 -15.62 -17.86
N ASP A 225 -11.95 -14.34 -17.60
CA ASP A 225 -12.91 -13.24 -17.53
C ASP A 225 -13.18 -12.70 -18.95
N LYS A 226 -14.23 -13.22 -19.56
CA LYS A 226 -14.52 -12.96 -20.98
C LYS A 226 -14.77 -11.48 -21.26
N GLY A 227 -14.16 -11.01 -22.35
CA GLY A 227 -14.20 -9.60 -22.74
C GLY A 227 -13.02 -8.78 -22.23
N LYS A 228 -12.23 -9.32 -21.32
CA LYS A 228 -11.00 -8.73 -20.79
C LYS A 228 -9.77 -9.52 -21.26
N PRO A 229 -8.58 -8.89 -21.18
CA PRO A 229 -8.33 -7.47 -20.92
C PRO A 229 -8.69 -6.60 -22.13
N TRP A 230 -8.84 -5.29 -21.90
CA TRP A 230 -9.14 -4.33 -22.97
C TRP A 230 -7.92 -3.97 -23.81
N LEU A 231 -6.73 -3.88 -23.20
CA LEU A 231 -5.47 -3.58 -23.89
C LEU A 231 -4.99 -4.75 -24.74
N ASP A 232 -4.28 -4.46 -25.83
CA ASP A 232 -3.53 -5.47 -26.61
C ASP A 232 -2.20 -5.81 -25.97
N ARG A 233 -1.54 -4.79 -25.37
CA ARG A 233 -0.14 -4.87 -24.94
C ARG A 233 0.14 -3.94 -23.75
N ILE A 234 1.07 -4.36 -22.92
CA ILE A 234 1.74 -3.50 -21.92
C ILE A 234 3.23 -3.55 -22.20
N VAL A 235 3.85 -2.37 -22.34
CA VAL A 235 5.30 -2.19 -22.37
C VAL A 235 5.73 -1.55 -21.07
N VAL A 236 6.34 -2.32 -20.19
CA VAL A 236 6.91 -1.83 -18.93
C VAL A 236 8.28 -1.26 -19.22
N LYS A 237 8.42 0.06 -19.18
CA LYS A 237 9.68 0.78 -19.43
C LYS A 237 10.47 0.94 -18.14
N VAL A 238 11.77 0.67 -18.20
CA VAL A 238 12.71 0.91 -17.10
C VAL A 238 13.39 2.26 -17.32
N ILE A 239 13.00 3.27 -16.55
CA ILE A 239 13.58 4.62 -16.60
C ILE A 239 14.03 4.99 -15.20
N ASN A 240 15.34 4.91 -14.92
CA ASN A 240 15.88 5.09 -13.58
C ASN A 240 16.01 6.56 -13.16
N ASP A 241 16.27 7.46 -14.10
CA ASP A 241 16.41 8.90 -13.82
C ASP A 241 15.05 9.56 -13.59
N PRO A 242 14.83 10.25 -12.45
CA PRO A 242 13.55 10.88 -12.15
C PRO A 242 13.17 12.02 -13.12
N ALA A 243 14.14 12.81 -13.60
CA ALA A 243 13.88 13.89 -14.54
C ALA A 243 13.51 13.34 -15.92
N ALA A 244 14.17 12.26 -16.36
CA ALA A 244 13.80 11.56 -17.60
C ALA A 244 12.37 11.00 -17.54
N ARG A 245 11.90 10.54 -16.36
CA ARG A 245 10.50 10.12 -16.19
C ARG A 245 9.53 11.29 -16.35
N THR A 246 9.88 12.47 -15.80
CA THR A 246 9.08 13.70 -15.98
C THR A 246 8.93 14.03 -17.46
N VAL A 247 10.04 14.03 -18.20
CA VAL A 247 10.04 14.28 -19.67
C VAL A 247 9.19 13.25 -20.41
N ALA A 248 9.30 11.95 -20.06
CA ALA A 248 8.53 10.89 -20.71
C ALA A 248 7.00 11.04 -20.54
N PHE A 249 6.53 11.64 -19.44
CA PHE A 249 5.12 12.02 -19.30
C PHE A 249 4.75 13.25 -20.13
N GLU A 250 5.64 14.24 -20.22
CA GLU A 250 5.37 15.48 -20.96
C GLU A 250 5.34 15.27 -22.47
N ASP A 251 6.21 14.42 -23.00
CA ASP A 251 6.26 14.09 -24.44
C ASP A 251 5.28 12.98 -24.85
N GLY A 252 4.61 12.34 -23.87
CA GLY A 252 3.63 11.28 -24.12
C GLY A 252 4.25 9.92 -24.44
N SER A 253 5.54 9.71 -24.20
CA SER A 253 6.19 8.40 -24.36
C SER A 253 5.94 7.47 -23.17
N ALA A 254 5.37 7.97 -22.07
CA ALA A 254 4.88 7.23 -20.93
C ALA A 254 3.40 7.55 -20.65
N ASP A 255 2.62 6.52 -20.34
CA ASP A 255 1.18 6.64 -20.09
C ASP A 255 0.84 6.55 -18.60
N LEU A 256 1.62 5.80 -17.80
CA LEU A 256 1.29 5.46 -16.42
C LEU A 256 2.55 5.16 -15.60
N SER A 257 2.58 5.60 -14.35
CA SER A 257 3.52 5.10 -13.32
C SER A 257 3.04 5.46 -11.92
N GLY A 258 3.31 4.58 -10.96
CA GLY A 258 2.97 4.77 -9.55
C GLY A 258 4.16 5.04 -8.64
N ASP A 259 3.88 5.12 -7.32
CA ASP A 259 4.84 5.34 -6.23
C ASP A 259 5.60 6.67 -6.34
N SER A 260 4.88 7.75 -6.71
CA SER A 260 5.48 9.07 -6.88
C SER A 260 6.68 9.03 -7.85
N PRO A 261 6.43 8.71 -9.14
CA PRO A 261 7.48 8.34 -10.09
C PRO A 261 8.40 9.51 -10.48
N VAL A 262 8.00 10.73 -10.21
CA VAL A 262 8.71 11.96 -10.56
C VAL A 262 9.09 12.74 -9.28
N PRO A 263 10.06 13.67 -9.34
CA PRO A 263 10.34 14.54 -8.21
C PRO A 263 9.06 15.26 -7.75
N LEU A 264 8.83 15.32 -6.44
CA LEU A 264 7.63 15.99 -5.89
C LEU A 264 7.60 17.50 -6.27
N SER A 265 8.77 18.10 -6.50
CA SER A 265 8.91 19.48 -7.01
C SER A 265 8.31 19.68 -8.40
N ASP A 266 8.23 18.63 -9.22
CA ASP A 266 7.73 18.71 -10.60
C ASP A 266 6.21 18.55 -10.69
N LEU A 267 5.56 18.11 -9.61
CA LEU A 267 4.14 17.75 -9.62
C LEU A 267 3.22 18.92 -10.00
N GLU A 268 3.51 20.13 -9.52
CA GLU A 268 2.69 21.30 -9.87
C GLU A 268 2.78 21.62 -11.38
N ARG A 269 3.96 21.43 -11.98
CA ARG A 269 4.15 21.58 -13.43
C ARG A 269 3.38 20.49 -14.20
N LEU A 270 3.44 19.24 -13.77
CA LEU A 270 2.68 18.15 -14.39
C LEU A 270 1.15 18.32 -14.24
N LYS A 271 0.68 18.85 -13.10
CA LYS A 271 -0.74 19.17 -12.90
C LYS A 271 -1.27 20.20 -13.90
N SER A 272 -0.42 21.14 -14.34
CA SER A 272 -0.80 22.16 -15.33
C SER A 272 -0.95 21.60 -16.75
N ASN A 273 -0.45 20.39 -17.01
CA ASN A 273 -0.61 19.71 -18.29
C ASN A 273 -2.01 19.09 -18.40
N PRO A 274 -2.88 19.58 -19.35
CA PRO A 274 -4.26 19.09 -19.46
C PRO A 274 -4.36 17.61 -19.89
N LYS A 275 -3.28 17.02 -20.43
CA LYS A 275 -3.23 15.61 -20.86
C LYS A 275 -2.90 14.67 -19.71
N LEU A 276 -2.41 15.17 -18.58
CA LEU A 276 -1.97 14.36 -17.45
C LEU A 276 -2.93 14.45 -16.27
N GLY A 277 -2.95 13.41 -15.46
CA GLY A 277 -3.66 13.34 -14.20
C GLY A 277 -2.77 12.82 -13.08
N LEU A 278 -3.16 13.11 -11.84
CA LEU A 278 -2.56 12.57 -10.63
C LEU A 278 -3.64 11.82 -9.86
N GLU A 279 -3.36 10.58 -9.44
CA GLU A 279 -4.23 9.77 -8.59
C GLU A 279 -3.50 9.46 -7.28
N THR A 280 -4.19 9.63 -6.16
CA THR A 280 -3.65 9.41 -4.81
C THR A 280 -4.16 8.13 -4.15
N ARG A 281 -5.18 7.50 -4.74
CA ARG A 281 -5.72 6.20 -4.30
C ARG A 281 -4.90 5.05 -4.88
N GLY A 282 -5.10 3.84 -4.34
CA GLY A 282 -4.41 2.64 -4.79
C GLY A 282 -3.10 2.39 -4.07
N TYR A 283 -2.95 2.97 -2.89
CA TYR A 283 -1.80 2.79 -1.99
C TYR A 283 -2.22 2.34 -0.59
N GLU A 284 -3.49 2.03 -0.42
CA GLU A 284 -4.08 1.62 0.86
C GLU A 284 -3.53 0.28 1.34
N PHE A 285 -3.15 -0.61 0.40
CA PHE A 285 -2.51 -1.87 0.74
C PHE A 285 -1.12 -1.65 1.37
N GLN A 286 -0.30 -0.78 0.79
CA GLN A 286 1.05 -0.50 1.32
C GLN A 286 1.00 0.40 2.56
N ALA A 287 0.19 1.47 2.54
CA ALA A 287 -0.06 2.35 3.67
C ALA A 287 1.22 2.76 4.42
N GLY A 288 2.09 3.52 3.73
CA GLY A 288 3.44 3.83 4.22
C GLY A 288 3.47 4.81 5.39
N VAL A 289 4.44 4.62 6.28
CA VAL A 289 4.79 5.55 7.38
C VAL A 289 6.27 5.87 7.29
N SER A 290 6.64 7.15 7.36
CA SER A 290 8.03 7.61 7.57
C SER A 290 8.28 7.80 9.06
N ARG A 291 9.39 7.25 9.56
CA ARG A 291 9.68 7.24 11.00
C ARG A 291 11.17 7.40 11.31
N ILE A 292 11.45 7.78 12.55
CA ILE A 292 12.75 7.63 13.20
C ILE A 292 12.72 6.34 14.02
N GLU A 293 13.60 5.39 13.74
CA GLU A 293 13.78 4.17 14.52
C GLU A 293 15.00 4.32 15.44
N PHE A 294 14.78 4.29 16.74
CA PHE A 294 15.86 4.40 17.73
C PHE A 294 16.56 3.05 17.97
N ASN A 295 17.85 3.09 18.29
CA ASN A 295 18.53 1.98 18.92
C ASN A 295 18.42 2.13 20.45
N LEU A 296 17.56 1.35 21.09
CA LEU A 296 17.34 1.42 22.54
C LEU A 296 18.46 0.77 23.37
N ASP A 297 19.44 0.14 22.73
CA ASP A 297 20.68 -0.29 23.39
C ASP A 297 21.63 0.90 23.64
N ASN A 298 21.45 2.02 22.93
CA ASN A 298 22.20 3.25 23.17
C ASN A 298 21.82 3.84 24.54
N PRO A 299 22.80 4.08 25.47
CA PRO A 299 22.53 4.55 26.83
C PRO A 299 21.77 5.89 26.90
N VAL A 300 22.02 6.79 25.94
CA VAL A 300 21.34 8.10 25.86
C VAL A 300 19.89 7.92 25.40
N LEU A 301 19.68 7.14 24.35
CA LEU A 301 18.36 6.89 23.74
C LEU A 301 17.50 5.91 24.55
N LYS A 302 18.10 5.12 25.45
CA LYS A 302 17.38 4.29 26.41
C LYS A 302 16.53 5.14 27.37
N ASN A 303 16.95 6.38 27.66
CA ASN A 303 16.18 7.29 28.50
C ASN A 303 14.93 7.81 27.76
N PRO A 304 13.70 7.54 28.24
CA PRO A 304 12.48 7.96 27.56
C PRO A 304 12.33 9.49 27.45
N LYS A 305 12.84 10.26 28.44
CA LYS A 305 12.78 11.73 28.36
C LYS A 305 13.61 12.30 27.22
N VAL A 306 14.71 11.66 26.85
CA VAL A 306 15.50 12.05 25.66
C VAL A 306 14.70 11.81 24.38
N ARG A 307 14.01 10.66 24.25
CA ARG A 307 13.18 10.38 23.08
C ARG A 307 11.98 11.33 22.99
N GLN A 308 11.35 11.64 24.13
CA GLN A 308 10.27 12.62 24.24
C GLN A 308 10.74 14.03 23.84
N ALA A 309 11.95 14.43 24.27
CA ALA A 309 12.55 15.70 23.87
C ALA A 309 12.79 15.75 22.35
N ILE A 310 13.34 14.68 21.77
CA ILE A 310 13.53 14.57 20.31
C ILE A 310 12.16 14.70 19.60
N ALA A 311 11.14 13.99 20.06
CA ALA A 311 9.79 14.05 19.47
C ALA A 311 9.20 15.48 19.52
N SER A 312 9.35 16.17 20.67
CA SER A 312 8.87 17.55 20.86
C SER A 312 9.68 18.60 20.07
N ALA A 313 10.92 18.30 19.66
CA ALA A 313 11.75 19.19 18.87
C ALA A 313 11.45 19.15 17.35
N LEU A 314 10.65 18.20 16.90
CA LEU A 314 10.36 17.96 15.48
C LEU A 314 8.99 18.53 15.09
N ASP A 315 9.00 19.52 14.18
CA ASP A 315 7.79 20.05 13.56
C ASP A 315 7.40 19.20 12.36
N ARG A 316 6.36 18.35 12.53
CA ARG A 316 5.83 17.48 11.46
C ARG A 316 5.21 18.26 10.31
N GLU A 317 4.72 19.48 10.55
CA GLU A 317 4.18 20.34 9.50
C GLU A 317 5.28 20.88 8.58
N VAL A 318 6.49 21.16 9.12
CA VAL A 318 7.67 21.47 8.30
C VAL A 318 8.05 20.28 7.43
N ILE A 319 8.08 19.07 8.00
CA ILE A 319 8.34 17.84 7.24
C ILE A 319 7.32 17.71 6.11
N ARG A 320 6.01 17.81 6.40
CA ARG A 320 4.95 17.75 5.39
C ARG A 320 5.13 18.78 4.29
N LYS A 321 5.31 20.05 4.65
CA LYS A 321 5.32 21.17 3.68
C LYS A 321 6.60 21.25 2.87
N VAL A 322 7.75 21.08 3.53
CA VAL A 322 9.06 21.35 2.92
C VAL A 322 9.68 20.11 2.30
N ILE A 323 9.56 18.95 2.96
CA ILE A 323 10.19 17.73 2.47
C ILE A 323 9.26 17.00 1.52
N TYR A 324 7.97 16.87 1.90
CA TYR A 324 6.95 16.16 1.13
C TYR A 324 6.10 17.07 0.23
N TYR A 325 6.39 18.37 0.14
CA TYR A 325 5.67 19.34 -0.72
C TYR A 325 4.15 19.34 -0.52
N GLY A 326 3.69 19.05 0.70
CA GLY A 326 2.28 18.90 1.05
C GLY A 326 1.71 17.49 0.86
N TYR A 327 2.43 16.57 0.20
CA TYR A 327 2.00 15.21 -0.09
C TYR A 327 2.33 14.23 1.04
N ALA A 328 1.89 14.57 2.24
CA ALA A 328 1.96 13.72 3.43
C ALA A 328 0.96 14.19 4.47
N THR A 329 0.59 13.32 5.40
CA THR A 329 -0.19 13.65 6.60
C THR A 329 0.70 13.51 7.83
N PRO A 330 0.81 14.52 8.71
CA PRO A 330 1.50 14.40 9.99
C PRO A 330 0.95 13.23 10.81
N LEU A 331 1.84 12.47 11.43
CA LEU A 331 1.47 11.23 12.10
C LEU A 331 2.29 11.04 13.38
N ALA A 332 1.61 10.59 14.46
CA ALA A 332 2.28 10.17 15.70
C ALA A 332 2.18 8.66 15.91
N SER A 333 1.13 8.07 15.40
CA SER A 333 0.81 6.64 15.50
C SER A 333 1.54 5.79 14.46
N PRO A 334 1.83 4.50 14.74
CA PRO A 334 2.30 3.56 13.74
C PRO A 334 1.21 3.12 12.74
N ILE A 335 -0.07 3.44 13.00
CA ILE A 335 -1.21 3.14 12.13
C ILE A 335 -1.64 4.42 11.45
N ILE A 336 -1.86 4.38 10.13
CA ILE A 336 -2.22 5.56 9.33
C ILE A 336 -3.72 5.90 9.42
N PRO A 337 -4.11 7.18 9.20
CA PRO A 337 -5.51 7.62 9.35
C PRO A 337 -6.53 6.92 8.44
N SER A 338 -6.13 6.41 7.28
CA SER A 338 -7.03 5.65 6.39
C SER A 338 -7.29 4.22 6.85
N ASN A 339 -6.53 3.70 7.82
CA ASN A 339 -6.74 2.38 8.39
C ASN A 339 -7.90 2.41 9.41
N PRO A 340 -8.87 1.48 9.38
CA PRO A 340 -10.02 1.47 10.30
C PRO A 340 -9.64 1.33 11.79
N TYR A 341 -8.42 0.89 12.09
CA TYR A 341 -7.89 0.73 13.46
C TYR A 341 -7.12 1.95 13.97
N TYR A 342 -7.05 3.03 13.19
CA TYR A 342 -6.39 4.26 13.62
C TYR A 342 -7.06 4.86 14.87
N ASP A 343 -6.26 5.20 15.88
CA ASP A 343 -6.68 6.01 17.03
C ASP A 343 -6.31 7.48 16.75
N SER A 344 -7.31 8.34 16.73
CA SER A 344 -7.13 9.77 16.48
C SER A 344 -6.78 10.57 17.74
N THR A 345 -6.42 9.91 18.83
CA THR A 345 -5.99 10.58 20.07
C THR A 345 -4.79 11.50 19.77
N PRO A 346 -4.79 12.74 20.26
CA PRO A 346 -3.71 13.68 20.01
C PRO A 346 -2.35 13.14 20.49
N THR A 347 -1.29 13.47 19.74
CA THR A 347 0.08 13.10 20.16
C THR A 347 0.44 13.73 21.51
N PRO A 348 1.02 12.97 22.43
CA PRO A 348 1.46 13.49 23.73
C PRO A 348 2.66 14.45 23.62
N TYR A 349 3.35 14.51 22.47
CA TYR A 349 4.56 15.31 22.24
C TYR A 349 4.38 16.24 21.05
N PRO A 350 3.59 17.34 21.17
CA PRO A 350 3.46 18.36 20.15
C PRO A 350 4.79 19.12 20.01
N PHE A 351 4.99 19.75 18.83
CA PHE A 351 6.18 20.56 18.59
C PHE A 351 6.30 21.69 19.63
N ASN A 352 7.33 21.63 20.47
CA ASN A 352 7.65 22.62 21.49
C ASN A 352 9.14 22.52 21.87
N VAL A 353 9.94 23.47 21.40
CA VAL A 353 11.40 23.50 21.61
C VAL A 353 11.75 23.77 23.07
N GLU A 354 10.95 24.57 23.78
CA GLU A 354 11.17 24.91 25.21
C GLU A 354 10.94 23.67 26.07
N HIS A 355 9.83 22.96 25.83
CA HIS A 355 9.53 21.70 26.49
C HIS A 355 10.61 20.65 26.21
N ALA A 356 11.09 20.55 24.96
CA ALA A 356 12.18 19.64 24.59
C ALA A 356 13.48 19.94 25.38
N ASN A 357 13.83 21.22 25.56
CA ASN A 357 14.98 21.60 26.38
C ASN A 357 14.78 21.22 27.85
N ALA A 358 13.61 21.48 28.44
CA ALA A 358 13.30 21.12 29.83
C ALA A 358 13.42 19.61 30.05
N LEU A 359 12.88 18.78 29.12
CA LEU A 359 13.00 17.32 29.19
C LEU A 359 14.47 16.84 29.19
N LEU A 360 15.34 17.49 28.40
CA LEU A 360 16.77 17.15 28.39
C LEU A 360 17.48 17.55 29.67
N ASP A 361 17.13 18.69 30.27
CA ASP A 361 17.66 19.13 31.57
C ASP A 361 17.22 18.15 32.68
N GLU A 362 15.94 17.75 32.68
CA GLU A 362 15.41 16.75 33.60
C GLU A 362 16.02 15.34 33.38
N ALA A 363 16.43 15.03 32.15
CA ALA A 363 17.09 13.78 31.80
C ALA A 363 18.57 13.73 32.24
N GLY A 364 19.11 14.86 32.78
CA GLY A 364 20.49 14.96 33.24
C GLY A 364 21.50 15.33 32.15
N TYR A 365 21.01 15.92 31.02
CA TYR A 365 21.86 16.37 29.91
C TYR A 365 21.81 17.91 29.76
N PRO A 366 22.38 18.69 30.73
CA PRO A 366 22.42 20.15 30.63
C PRO A 366 23.30 20.61 29.44
N ARG A 367 23.08 21.85 28.97
CA ARG A 367 23.93 22.46 27.93
C ARG A 367 25.34 22.69 28.47
N LYS A 368 26.34 22.32 27.69
CA LYS A 368 27.74 22.67 27.95
C LYS A 368 28.03 24.13 27.53
N ALA A 369 29.25 24.59 27.79
CA ALA A 369 29.66 25.96 27.48
C ALA A 369 29.62 26.30 25.99
N ASP A 370 29.79 25.29 25.13
CA ASP A 370 29.69 25.40 23.67
C ASP A 370 28.25 25.30 23.13
N GLY A 371 27.26 25.21 24.03
CA GLY A 371 25.84 25.08 23.71
C GLY A 371 25.39 23.65 23.36
N THR A 372 26.31 22.69 23.27
CA THR A 372 25.98 21.29 23.02
C THR A 372 25.61 20.55 24.32
N ARG A 373 24.89 19.42 24.17
CA ARG A 373 24.57 18.49 25.25
C ARG A 373 25.30 17.17 25.03
N PHE A 374 25.05 16.57 23.88
CA PHE A 374 25.68 15.32 23.39
C PHE A 374 25.59 15.24 21.88
N ALA A 375 26.23 14.21 21.30
CA ALA A 375 26.21 13.95 19.87
C ALA A 375 25.60 12.58 19.59
N LEU A 376 24.92 12.46 18.45
CA LEU A 376 24.33 11.23 17.91
C LEU A 376 24.59 11.14 16.40
N THR A 377 24.46 9.94 15.87
CA THR A 377 24.49 9.65 14.44
C THR A 377 23.09 9.35 13.91
N VAL A 378 22.83 9.71 12.66
CA VAL A 378 21.61 9.31 11.94
C VAL A 378 21.98 8.61 10.65
N ASP A 379 21.32 7.47 10.41
CA ASP A 379 21.46 6.64 9.22
C ASP A 379 20.15 6.69 8.40
N PRO A 380 20.03 7.56 7.37
CA PRO A 380 18.88 7.54 6.48
C PRO A 380 18.90 6.32 5.58
N LEU A 381 17.73 5.68 5.41
CA LEU A 381 17.55 4.58 4.47
C LEU A 381 17.90 5.07 3.05
N PRO A 382 18.86 4.44 2.34
CA PRO A 382 19.32 4.91 1.03
C PRO A 382 18.39 4.48 -0.13
N ILE A 383 17.09 4.79 0.00
CA ILE A 383 16.07 4.55 -1.02
C ILE A 383 15.34 5.87 -1.28
N GLY A 384 15.53 6.43 -2.47
CA GLY A 384 15.05 7.78 -2.80
C GLY A 384 15.79 8.88 -2.03
N ASP A 385 15.31 10.11 -2.12
CA ASP A 385 15.92 11.29 -1.49
C ASP A 385 15.22 11.72 -0.17
N LEU A 386 13.98 11.31 0.04
CA LEU A 386 13.16 11.74 1.17
C LEU A 386 13.77 11.40 2.55
N PRO A 387 14.34 10.19 2.80
CA PRO A 387 14.99 9.91 4.07
C PRO A 387 16.20 10.81 4.33
N THR A 388 17.02 11.08 3.31
CA THR A 388 18.20 11.96 3.42
C THR A 388 17.79 13.41 3.68
N ARG A 389 16.78 13.92 2.98
CA ARG A 389 16.22 15.26 3.22
C ARG A 389 15.61 15.38 4.63
N THR A 390 14.93 14.33 5.09
CA THR A 390 14.40 14.25 6.46
C THR A 390 15.55 14.27 7.49
N ALA A 391 16.65 13.54 7.23
CA ALA A 391 17.82 13.55 8.11
C ALA A 391 18.48 14.95 8.23
N ALA A 392 18.56 15.68 7.12
CA ALA A 392 19.06 17.06 7.12
C ALA A 392 18.18 17.99 7.97
N TYR A 393 16.86 17.85 7.86
CA TYR A 393 15.92 18.58 8.72
C TYR A 393 16.08 18.21 10.19
N VAL A 394 16.12 16.90 10.51
CA VAL A 394 16.29 16.40 11.88
C VAL A 394 17.57 16.94 12.50
N LYS A 395 18.68 16.94 11.76
CA LYS A 395 19.95 17.55 12.19
C LYS A 395 19.77 19.01 12.59
N SER A 396 19.12 19.80 11.75
CA SER A 396 18.86 21.22 12.01
C SER A 396 17.91 21.43 13.21
N ALA A 397 16.87 20.62 13.31
CA ALA A 397 15.88 20.69 14.40
C ALA A 397 16.52 20.36 15.77
N LEU A 398 17.31 19.30 15.83
CA LEU A 398 17.95 18.83 17.07
C LEU A 398 19.10 19.73 17.53
N ALA A 399 19.77 20.41 16.62
CA ALA A 399 20.77 21.42 16.98
C ALA A 399 20.18 22.55 17.85
N ARG A 400 18.91 22.93 17.65
CA ARG A 400 18.22 23.94 18.46
C ARG A 400 18.09 23.54 19.93
N ILE A 401 18.07 22.24 20.23
CA ILE A 401 18.02 21.70 21.60
C ILE A 401 19.38 21.18 22.08
N GLY A 402 20.48 21.49 21.37
CA GLY A 402 21.85 21.17 21.78
C GLY A 402 22.29 19.75 21.45
N ILE A 403 21.57 19.01 20.60
CA ILE A 403 22.00 17.69 20.14
C ILE A 403 22.71 17.82 18.80
N ALA A 404 24.01 17.46 18.78
CA ALA A 404 24.81 17.46 17.56
C ALA A 404 24.56 16.18 16.76
N ILE A 405 24.20 16.29 15.45
CA ILE A 405 23.89 15.14 14.61
C ILE A 405 24.91 14.99 13.46
N THR A 406 25.47 13.79 13.35
CA THR A 406 26.24 13.36 12.18
C THR A 406 25.39 12.47 11.29
N VAL A 407 25.18 12.89 10.03
CA VAL A 407 24.47 12.09 9.03
C VAL A 407 25.45 11.16 8.35
N ARG A 408 25.18 9.86 8.32
CA ARG A 408 26.02 8.84 7.68
C ARG A 408 25.35 8.33 6.40
N SER A 409 25.99 8.55 5.26
CA SER A 409 25.54 8.03 3.95
C SER A 409 26.22 6.73 3.62
N GLN A 410 25.47 5.77 3.04
CA GLN A 410 25.93 4.43 2.70
C GLN A 410 25.00 3.80 1.66
N ASP A 411 25.43 2.72 1.01
CA ASP A 411 24.56 1.93 0.15
C ASP A 411 23.60 1.03 0.95
N LEU A 412 22.64 0.42 0.28
CA LEU A 412 21.61 -0.37 0.93
C LEU A 412 22.16 -1.62 1.65
N PRO A 413 23.07 -2.42 1.08
CA PRO A 413 23.70 -3.55 1.78
C PRO A 413 24.44 -3.13 3.06
N ALA A 414 25.23 -2.05 3.01
CA ALA A 414 25.94 -1.52 4.17
C ALA A 414 24.96 -0.98 5.23
N TYR A 415 23.90 -0.30 4.81
CA TYR A 415 22.82 0.16 5.70
C TYR A 415 22.17 -1.02 6.43
N LEU A 416 21.73 -2.05 5.70
CA LEU A 416 21.05 -3.22 6.29
C LEU A 416 21.95 -3.95 7.28
N LYS A 417 23.22 -4.13 6.93
CA LYS A 417 24.22 -4.75 7.81
C LYS A 417 24.41 -3.93 9.08
N ARG A 418 24.63 -2.61 8.96
CA ARG A 418 24.87 -1.70 10.08
C ARG A 418 23.68 -1.67 11.07
N ILE A 419 22.46 -1.48 10.57
CA ILE A 419 21.28 -1.34 11.42
C ILE A 419 20.85 -2.69 12.03
N TYR A 420 20.72 -3.74 11.20
CA TYR A 420 20.05 -4.97 11.63
C TYR A 420 21.01 -6.10 12.03
N THR A 421 22.29 -6.08 11.59
CA THR A 421 23.27 -7.10 11.95
C THR A 421 24.24 -6.60 13.00
N ASP A 422 24.97 -5.53 12.72
CA ASP A 422 26.02 -5.00 13.60
C ASP A 422 25.43 -4.18 14.75
N ARG A 423 24.28 -3.51 14.52
CA ARG A 423 23.64 -2.56 15.44
C ARG A 423 24.52 -1.36 15.79
N ASP A 424 25.38 -0.95 14.85
CA ASP A 424 26.23 0.23 14.94
C ASP A 424 25.47 1.46 14.46
N PHE A 425 24.45 1.90 15.22
CA PHE A 425 23.67 3.10 14.92
C PHE A 425 23.06 3.68 16.21
N ASP A 426 22.77 4.99 16.20
CA ASP A 426 22.00 5.61 17.27
C ASP A 426 20.52 5.68 16.88
N PHE A 427 20.21 6.23 15.71
CA PHE A 427 18.87 6.13 15.12
C PHE A 427 18.91 6.16 13.61
N SER A 428 17.88 5.61 12.99
CA SER A 428 17.70 5.54 11.56
C SER A 428 16.45 6.31 11.15
N ILE A 429 16.45 6.87 9.93
CA ILE A 429 15.24 7.37 9.27
C ILE A 429 14.87 6.37 8.19
N ASN A 430 13.75 5.69 8.40
CA ASN A 430 13.24 4.67 7.49
C ASN A 430 11.72 4.74 7.35
N GLY A 431 11.14 3.73 6.73
CA GLY A 431 9.70 3.61 6.57
C GLY A 431 9.19 2.21 6.89
N MET A 432 7.92 2.13 7.15
CA MET A 432 7.17 0.90 7.28
C MET A 432 5.87 0.96 6.49
N SER A 433 5.21 -0.19 6.34
CA SER A 433 3.87 -0.29 5.73
C SER A 433 2.91 -0.96 6.69
N ASN A 434 1.70 -0.43 6.81
CA ASN A 434 0.62 -1.04 7.60
C ASN A 434 0.09 -2.32 6.95
N LEU A 435 0.26 -2.44 5.64
CA LEU A 435 -0.29 -3.52 4.81
C LEU A 435 -1.82 -3.60 4.95
N PHE A 436 -2.38 -4.73 4.57
CA PHE A 436 -3.82 -4.99 4.67
C PHE A 436 -4.33 -5.13 6.12
N ASP A 437 -3.41 -5.42 7.07
CA ASP A 437 -3.73 -5.52 8.48
C ASP A 437 -2.51 -5.20 9.37
N PRO A 438 -2.67 -4.39 10.45
CA PRO A 438 -1.56 -4.03 11.33
C PRO A 438 -0.93 -5.21 12.09
N VAL A 439 -1.63 -6.34 12.25
CA VAL A 439 -1.03 -7.58 12.79
C VAL A 439 0.12 -8.06 11.89
N VAL A 440 0.02 -7.88 10.58
CA VAL A 440 1.07 -8.27 9.63
C VAL A 440 2.09 -7.14 9.41
N GLY A 441 1.60 -5.91 9.23
CA GLY A 441 2.45 -4.78 8.86
C GLY A 441 3.16 -4.11 10.05
N VAL A 442 2.49 -3.99 11.19
CA VAL A 442 2.94 -3.19 12.34
C VAL A 442 3.55 -4.05 13.45
N ALA A 443 2.90 -5.15 13.85
CA ALA A 443 3.35 -5.96 14.99
C ALA A 443 4.81 -6.41 14.89
N ARG A 444 5.30 -6.70 13.69
CA ARG A 444 6.68 -7.14 13.42
C ARG A 444 7.75 -6.15 13.90
N LEU A 445 7.39 -4.87 14.08
CA LEU A 445 8.33 -3.81 14.48
C LEU A 445 8.43 -3.63 15.99
N TYR A 446 7.46 -4.17 16.74
CA TYR A 446 7.33 -3.88 18.17
C TYR A 446 7.33 -5.11 19.06
N THR A 447 6.97 -6.29 18.55
CA THR A 447 6.97 -7.52 19.36
C THR A 447 8.39 -7.96 19.70
N THR A 448 8.62 -8.36 20.93
CA THR A 448 9.92 -8.76 21.46
C THR A 448 10.53 -9.90 20.66
N SER A 449 9.73 -10.90 20.26
CA SER A 449 10.17 -12.04 19.46
C SER A 449 10.68 -11.69 18.05
N ASN A 450 10.38 -10.50 17.57
CA ASN A 450 10.85 -9.99 16.28
C ASN A 450 12.16 -9.20 16.35
N PHE A 451 12.75 -9.08 17.51
CA PHE A 451 14.15 -8.66 17.62
C PHE A 451 15.05 -9.82 17.15
N ARG A 452 15.45 -9.78 15.89
CA ARG A 452 16.24 -10.83 15.24
C ARG A 452 17.40 -10.20 14.47
N ARG A 453 18.62 -10.38 14.96
CA ARG A 453 19.83 -9.87 14.29
C ARG A 453 19.95 -10.45 12.87
N GLY A 454 20.30 -9.61 11.92
CA GLY A 454 20.45 -9.98 10.52
C GLY A 454 19.14 -10.06 9.72
N VAL A 455 17.98 -9.82 10.35
CA VAL A 455 16.68 -9.79 9.68
C VAL A 455 16.22 -8.35 9.50
N PRO A 456 16.28 -7.77 8.30
CA PRO A 456 15.90 -6.40 8.04
C PRO A 456 14.41 -6.11 8.28
N PHE A 457 14.11 -4.85 8.61
CA PHE A 457 12.75 -4.33 8.73
C PHE A 457 11.86 -5.10 9.72
N THR A 458 12.47 -5.58 10.80
CA THR A 458 11.81 -6.15 11.97
C THR A 458 11.95 -5.19 13.16
N ASN A 459 11.90 -5.67 14.41
CA ASN A 459 12.14 -4.87 15.61
C ASN A 459 13.63 -4.43 15.70
N GLY A 460 14.04 -3.46 14.89
CA GLY A 460 15.40 -2.92 14.88
C GLY A 460 15.70 -2.07 16.10
N SER A 461 14.68 -1.54 16.77
CA SER A 461 14.86 -0.75 18.00
C SER A 461 15.29 -1.57 19.21
N HIS A 462 15.09 -2.88 19.22
CA HIS A 462 15.22 -3.75 20.40
C HIS A 462 14.21 -3.37 21.50
N TYR A 463 13.05 -2.89 21.08
CA TYR A 463 11.95 -2.63 22.02
C TYR A 463 11.42 -3.94 22.60
N SER A 464 11.15 -3.96 23.89
CA SER A 464 10.57 -5.10 24.59
C SER A 464 9.57 -4.62 25.63
N ASN A 465 8.32 -5.01 25.47
CA ASN A 465 7.26 -4.70 26.42
C ASN A 465 6.26 -5.88 26.42
N PRO A 466 6.18 -6.65 27.54
CA PRO A 466 5.29 -7.80 27.64
C PRO A 466 3.81 -7.47 27.41
N GLU A 467 3.36 -6.24 27.78
CA GLU A 467 1.98 -5.80 27.55
C GLU A 467 1.71 -5.64 26.04
N ILE A 468 2.65 -5.08 25.28
CA ILE A 468 2.56 -4.97 23.82
C ILE A 468 2.56 -6.35 23.16
N ASP A 469 3.42 -7.27 23.63
CA ASP A 469 3.45 -8.65 23.10
C ASP A 469 2.10 -9.34 23.32
N GLN A 470 1.51 -9.18 24.51
CA GLN A 470 0.20 -9.75 24.82
C GLN A 470 -0.93 -9.14 24.01
N LEU A 471 -0.95 -7.81 23.86
CA LEU A 471 -1.97 -7.10 23.07
C LEU A 471 -1.91 -7.49 21.59
N PHE A 472 -0.71 -7.60 20.99
CA PHE A 472 -0.58 -8.08 19.61
C PHE A 472 -1.02 -9.53 19.45
N ALA A 473 -0.75 -10.39 20.44
CA ALA A 473 -1.26 -11.77 20.41
C ALA A 473 -2.80 -11.80 20.51
N GLN A 474 -3.40 -11.00 21.40
CA GLN A 474 -4.86 -10.91 21.55
C GLN A 474 -5.53 -10.38 20.27
N VAL A 475 -5.05 -9.27 19.72
CA VAL A 475 -5.66 -8.66 18.53
C VAL A 475 -5.53 -9.53 17.28
N ALA A 476 -4.50 -10.38 17.23
CA ALA A 476 -4.34 -11.34 16.12
C ALA A 476 -5.41 -12.44 16.12
N GLU A 477 -5.95 -12.80 17.30
CA GLU A 477 -6.95 -13.86 17.49
C GLU A 477 -8.38 -13.29 17.67
N GLU A 478 -8.55 -12.00 17.95
CA GLU A 478 -9.86 -11.37 18.21
C GLU A 478 -10.70 -11.29 16.93
N THR A 479 -11.90 -11.86 16.96
CA THR A 479 -12.86 -11.88 15.85
C THR A 479 -13.89 -10.77 15.90
N ASP A 480 -14.14 -10.19 17.09
CA ASP A 480 -15.04 -9.05 17.26
C ASP A 480 -14.32 -7.76 16.83
N GLU A 481 -14.84 -7.11 15.81
CA GLU A 481 -14.22 -5.93 15.19
C GLU A 481 -14.14 -4.73 16.18
N ALA A 482 -15.12 -4.55 17.05
CA ALA A 482 -15.12 -3.46 18.03
C ALA A 482 -14.05 -3.68 19.10
N LYS A 483 -13.93 -4.90 19.60
CA LYS A 483 -12.87 -5.28 20.55
C LYS A 483 -11.49 -5.19 19.89
N ARG A 484 -11.38 -5.63 18.65
CA ARG A 484 -10.16 -5.54 17.85
C ARG A 484 -9.69 -4.08 17.72
N LYS A 485 -10.62 -3.17 17.40
CA LYS A 485 -10.35 -1.74 17.35
C LYS A 485 -9.89 -1.18 18.70
N ALA A 486 -10.52 -1.58 19.80
CA ALA A 486 -10.14 -1.16 21.14
C ALA A 486 -8.73 -1.64 21.53
N LEU A 487 -8.36 -2.87 21.18
CA LEU A 487 -7.01 -3.41 21.41
C LEU A 487 -5.96 -2.63 20.60
N PHE A 488 -6.21 -2.34 19.33
CA PHE A 488 -5.30 -1.50 18.54
C PHE A 488 -5.16 -0.09 19.08
N ALA A 489 -6.22 0.51 19.62
CA ALA A 489 -6.13 1.81 20.28
C ALA A 489 -5.23 1.76 21.54
N GLN A 490 -5.30 0.69 22.34
CA GLN A 490 -4.40 0.50 23.49
C GLN A 490 -2.94 0.36 23.03
N ILE A 491 -2.68 -0.46 22.01
CA ILE A 491 -1.35 -0.62 21.42
C ILE A 491 -0.77 0.74 21.00
N GLN A 492 -1.52 1.53 20.26
CA GLN A 492 -1.08 2.85 19.78
C GLN A 492 -0.70 3.77 20.93
N ARG A 493 -1.54 3.87 21.98
CA ARG A 493 -1.27 4.72 23.16
C ARG A 493 -0.02 4.30 23.91
N ILE A 494 0.23 2.99 24.05
CA ILE A 494 1.44 2.49 24.69
C ILE A 494 2.68 2.83 23.87
N LEU A 495 2.62 2.59 22.54
CA LEU A 495 3.74 2.90 21.66
C LEU A 495 4.03 4.41 21.57
N GLU A 496 3.00 5.25 21.59
CA GLU A 496 3.17 6.71 21.68
C GLU A 496 3.76 7.16 23.02
N ARG A 497 3.41 6.52 24.13
CA ARG A 497 3.98 6.79 25.45
C ARG A 497 5.45 6.35 25.54
N ASP A 498 5.74 5.13 25.10
CA ASP A 498 7.07 4.50 25.25
C ASP A 498 8.07 5.00 24.21
N LEU A 499 7.59 5.50 23.05
CA LEU A 499 8.38 6.04 21.94
C LEU A 499 9.57 5.15 21.56
N PRO A 500 9.37 3.87 21.19
CA PRO A 500 10.47 3.08 20.62
C PRO A 500 10.92 3.62 19.26
N ASP A 501 10.06 4.38 18.63
CA ASP A 501 10.28 5.15 17.40
C ASP A 501 9.47 6.47 17.45
N ILE A 502 9.71 7.35 16.48
CA ILE A 502 8.90 8.54 16.26
C ILE A 502 8.30 8.44 14.86
N ASN A 503 7.00 8.27 14.76
CA ASN A 503 6.27 8.35 13.51
C ASN A 503 6.17 9.82 13.11
N LEU A 504 6.60 10.14 11.87
CA LEU A 504 6.73 11.51 11.39
C LEU A 504 5.54 11.91 10.53
N VAL A 505 5.36 11.19 9.43
CA VAL A 505 4.29 11.43 8.46
C VAL A 505 3.86 10.13 7.79
N ALA A 506 2.60 10.09 7.34
CA ALA A 506 2.12 9.14 6.34
C ALA A 506 2.32 9.77 4.96
N PRO A 507 3.27 9.29 4.12
CA PRO A 507 3.44 9.77 2.76
C PRO A 507 2.19 9.53 1.91
N GLN A 508 1.80 10.52 1.13
CA GLN A 508 0.79 10.36 0.11
C GLN A 508 1.49 10.02 -1.20
N TYR A 509 1.46 8.74 -1.57
CA TYR A 509 1.97 8.30 -2.86
C TYR A 509 1.06 8.76 -3.98
N LEU A 510 1.62 8.87 -5.18
CA LEU A 510 0.96 9.40 -6.36
C LEU A 510 1.19 8.50 -7.56
N THR A 511 0.14 8.30 -8.33
CA THR A 511 0.21 7.77 -9.69
C THR A 511 0.11 8.93 -10.67
N VAL A 512 1.10 9.08 -11.55
CA VAL A 512 1.05 9.98 -12.70
C VAL A 512 0.54 9.20 -13.89
N TYR A 513 -0.47 9.73 -14.58
CA TYR A 513 -1.09 9.03 -15.71
C TYR A 513 -1.52 9.97 -16.83
N SER A 514 -1.49 9.49 -18.07
CA SER A 514 -2.17 10.10 -19.20
C SER A 514 -3.68 10.02 -19.00
N ARG A 515 -4.43 11.11 -19.18
CA ARG A 515 -5.90 11.11 -19.07
C ARG A 515 -6.59 10.19 -20.10
N ALA A 516 -5.85 9.73 -21.10
CA ALA A 516 -6.32 8.67 -22.01
C ALA A 516 -6.38 7.29 -21.34
N VAL A 517 -5.71 7.08 -20.19
CA VAL A 517 -5.71 5.81 -19.46
C VAL A 517 -6.87 5.81 -18.46
N HIS A 518 -7.75 4.85 -18.57
CA HIS A 518 -8.90 4.69 -17.69
C HIS A 518 -8.80 3.40 -16.88
N ASN A 519 -9.43 3.39 -15.70
CA ASN A 519 -9.52 2.24 -14.78
C ASN A 519 -8.17 1.71 -14.28
N HIS A 520 -7.12 2.55 -14.28
CA HIS A 520 -5.79 2.16 -13.79
C HIS A 520 -5.72 1.97 -12.27
N THR A 521 -6.71 2.46 -11.53
CA THR A 521 -6.77 2.39 -10.06
C THR A 521 -8.21 2.08 -9.63
N THR A 522 -8.53 0.79 -9.52
CA THR A 522 -9.88 0.29 -9.15
C THR A 522 -9.89 -0.44 -7.81
N SER A 523 -8.72 -0.61 -7.19
CA SER A 523 -8.52 -1.35 -5.94
C SER A 523 -7.43 -0.71 -5.08
N PRO A 524 -7.27 -1.12 -3.81
CA PRO A 524 -6.19 -0.65 -2.93
C PRO A 524 -4.78 -1.04 -3.40
N ASP A 525 -4.66 -1.94 -4.37
CA ASP A 525 -3.39 -2.31 -5.02
C ASP A 525 -2.98 -1.32 -6.12
N GLY A 526 -3.89 -0.46 -6.60
CA GLY A 526 -3.62 0.57 -7.60
C GLY A 526 -2.92 0.03 -8.85
N VAL A 527 -1.75 0.58 -9.16
CA VAL A 527 -0.96 0.13 -10.33
C VAL A 527 -0.33 -1.26 -10.15
N SER A 528 -0.42 -1.85 -8.97
CA SER A 528 -0.06 -3.26 -8.73
C SER A 528 -1.19 -4.24 -9.04
N ALA A 529 -2.40 -3.78 -9.41
CA ALA A 529 -3.49 -4.64 -9.86
C ALA A 529 -3.21 -5.28 -11.23
N SER A 530 -4.06 -6.22 -11.63
CA SER A 530 -3.89 -7.03 -12.87
C SER A 530 -3.95 -6.24 -14.17
N PHE A 531 -4.59 -5.05 -14.20
CA PHE A 531 -4.91 -4.24 -15.38
C PHE A 531 -5.92 -4.87 -16.35
N ALA A 532 -6.68 -5.87 -15.91
CA ALA A 532 -7.74 -6.46 -16.74
C ALA A 532 -8.77 -5.43 -17.21
N ASP A 533 -9.08 -4.44 -16.39
CA ASP A 533 -10.08 -3.38 -16.65
C ASP A 533 -9.50 -2.11 -17.26
N VAL A 534 -8.18 -2.02 -17.43
CA VAL A 534 -7.53 -0.82 -17.98
C VAL A 534 -7.80 -0.71 -19.48
N TRP A 535 -8.19 0.47 -19.94
CA TRP A 535 -8.41 0.76 -21.36
C TRP A 535 -7.88 2.15 -21.74
N LEU A 536 -7.63 2.35 -23.02
CA LEU A 536 -7.14 3.59 -23.60
C LEU A 536 -8.23 4.29 -24.41
N GLN A 537 -8.47 5.55 -24.11
CA GLN A 537 -9.27 6.42 -24.96
C GLN A 537 -8.44 6.79 -26.19
N ARG A 538 -8.97 6.49 -27.41
CA ARG A 538 -8.33 6.83 -28.69
C ARG A 538 -8.91 8.11 -29.27
#